data_79ee608afcff54472248e5ce0a248e98
#
_entry.id   79ee608afcff54472248e5ce0a248e98
#
_cell.length_a   1.000
_cell.length_b   1.000
_cell.length_c   1.000
_cell.angle_alpha   90.00
_cell.angle_beta   90.00
_cell.angle_gamma   90.00
#
_symmetry.space_group_name_H-M   'P 1'
#
loop_
_entity.id
_entity.type
_entity.pdbx_description
1 polymer ?
#
loop_
_entity_poly.entity_id
_entity_poly.type
_entity_poly.pdbx_seq_one_letter_code
_entity_poly.pdbx_strand_id
1 'polypeptide(L)'
;MSDHDDFTMGIMATGMYLPDTVMSAEEIAAASGMPLWVVKDKLGITQKHIPDPAMPPNAMAVEAANECIAKAGIDPKEIDVLLCTTEEWKEYMLWTAGIDLAWEIGATNAWGMDMHMRCATTIAALKLARSLMRDDPTIDTIMIAGGYIIGDFID
;
A
#
# COMPACT_ATOMS: atom_id res chain seq x y z
N MET A 1 29.53 -5.85 -23.54
CA MET A 1 28.49 -6.83 -23.19
C MET A 1 28.49 -6.82 -21.69
N SER A 2 27.51 -6.17 -21.06
CA SER A 2 27.38 -6.16 -19.61
C SER A 2 27.00 -7.57 -19.15
N ASP A 3 27.81 -8.16 -18.27
CA ASP A 3 27.36 -9.31 -17.48
C ASP A 3 25.97 -8.96 -16.92
N HIS A 4 24.95 -9.70 -17.32
CA HIS A 4 23.65 -9.61 -16.69
C HIS A 4 23.84 -10.12 -15.26
N ASP A 5 23.81 -9.16 -14.35
CA ASP A 5 23.89 -9.33 -12.92
C ASP A 5 22.96 -10.49 -12.51
N ASP A 6 23.49 -11.58 -11.99
CA ASP A 6 22.73 -12.75 -11.49
C ASP A 6 21.94 -12.44 -10.21
N PHE A 7 21.77 -11.14 -9.89
CA PHE A 7 21.01 -10.72 -8.73
C PHE A 7 19.52 -11.05 -8.90
N THR A 8 19.03 -11.91 -8.04
CA THR A 8 17.63 -12.35 -8.01
C THR A 8 16.96 -11.86 -6.73
N MET A 9 15.82 -11.22 -6.88
CA MET A 9 14.91 -10.94 -5.77
C MET A 9 13.52 -11.51 -6.09
N GLY A 10 12.72 -11.74 -5.05
CA GLY A 10 11.35 -12.23 -5.18
C GLY A 10 10.39 -11.51 -4.25
N ILE A 11 9.10 -11.66 -4.49
CA ILE A 11 8.05 -11.26 -3.55
C ILE A 11 7.82 -12.43 -2.61
N MET A 12 8.08 -12.23 -1.32
CA MET A 12 7.95 -13.25 -0.29
C MET A 12 6.48 -13.49 0.07
N ALA A 13 5.73 -12.42 0.28
CA ALA A 13 4.31 -12.45 0.60
C ALA A 13 3.60 -11.18 0.14
N THR A 14 2.28 -11.23 0.15
CA THR A 14 1.40 -10.06 -0.06
C THR A 14 0.32 -10.03 1.00
N GLY A 15 -0.03 -8.83 1.47
CA GLY A 15 -1.12 -8.59 2.41
C GLY A 15 -2.12 -7.59 1.85
N MET A 16 -3.34 -7.65 2.35
CA MET A 16 -4.43 -6.76 1.94
C MET A 16 -5.35 -6.50 3.13
N TYR A 17 -5.80 -5.26 3.23
CA TYR A 17 -6.89 -4.88 4.11
C TYR A 17 -8.00 -4.23 3.31
N LEU A 18 -9.23 -4.64 3.54
CA LEU A 18 -10.43 -4.01 3.01
C LEU A 18 -11.41 -3.78 4.16
N PRO A 19 -11.96 -2.55 4.31
CA PRO A 19 -13.01 -2.29 5.30
C PRO A 19 -14.22 -3.21 5.12
N ASP A 20 -14.89 -3.58 6.21
CA ASP A 20 -16.06 -4.48 6.17
C ASP A 20 -17.30 -3.82 5.55
N THR A 21 -17.45 -2.51 5.75
CA THR A 21 -18.57 -1.75 5.18
C THR A 21 -18.44 -1.66 3.66
N VAL A 22 -19.53 -1.96 2.97
CA VAL A 22 -19.59 -1.90 1.50
C VAL A 22 -20.75 -1.02 1.04
N MET A 23 -20.58 -0.41 -0.12
CA MET A 23 -21.63 0.28 -0.88
C MET A 23 -21.90 -0.52 -2.15
N SER A 24 -23.15 -0.92 -2.36
CA SER A 24 -23.57 -1.68 -3.53
C SER A 24 -23.57 -0.85 -4.81
N ALA A 25 -23.57 -1.50 -5.97
CA ALA A 25 -23.70 -0.81 -7.26
C ALA A 25 -24.96 0.04 -7.36
N GLU A 26 -26.06 -0.40 -6.74
CA GLU A 26 -27.32 0.33 -6.67
C GLU A 26 -27.18 1.64 -5.89
N GLU A 27 -26.53 1.58 -4.72
CA GLU A 27 -26.25 2.76 -3.89
C GLU A 27 -25.29 3.72 -4.60
N ILE A 28 -24.25 3.19 -5.26
CA ILE A 28 -23.31 4.00 -6.06
C ILE A 28 -24.06 4.71 -7.20
N ALA A 29 -24.93 4.00 -7.92
CA ALA A 29 -25.73 4.58 -8.99
C ALA A 29 -26.68 5.69 -8.48
N ALA A 30 -27.32 5.44 -7.33
CA ALA A 30 -28.19 6.43 -6.70
C ALA A 30 -27.42 7.69 -6.23
N ALA A 31 -26.26 7.51 -5.60
CA ALA A 31 -25.44 8.59 -5.10
C ALA A 31 -24.78 9.44 -6.21
N SER A 32 -24.34 8.80 -7.29
CA SER A 32 -23.65 9.46 -8.42
C SER A 32 -24.59 9.98 -9.51
N GLY A 33 -25.88 9.61 -9.48
CA GLY A 33 -26.81 9.90 -10.57
C GLY A 33 -26.54 9.12 -11.87
N MET A 34 -25.59 8.18 -11.86
CA MET A 34 -25.30 7.33 -13.03
C MET A 34 -26.34 6.22 -13.19
N PRO A 35 -26.70 5.84 -14.41
CA PRO A 35 -27.52 4.66 -14.64
C PRO A 35 -26.85 3.39 -14.09
N LEU A 36 -27.61 2.52 -13.43
CA LEU A 36 -27.08 1.29 -12.81
C LEU A 36 -26.29 0.41 -13.79
N TRP A 37 -26.74 0.30 -15.04
CA TRP A 37 -26.03 -0.48 -16.07
C TRP A 37 -24.64 0.10 -16.39
N VAL A 38 -24.44 1.42 -16.24
CA VAL A 38 -23.12 2.02 -16.41
C VAL A 38 -22.19 1.54 -15.29
N VAL A 39 -22.67 1.53 -14.05
CA VAL A 39 -21.87 1.08 -12.88
C VAL A 39 -21.54 -0.40 -13.01
N LYS A 40 -22.54 -1.25 -13.32
CA LYS A 40 -22.35 -2.72 -13.38
C LYS A 40 -21.67 -3.19 -14.66
N ASP A 41 -22.16 -2.76 -15.82
CA ASP A 41 -21.76 -3.37 -17.09
C ASP A 41 -20.59 -2.64 -17.76
N LYS A 42 -20.44 -1.32 -17.55
CA LYS A 42 -19.36 -0.54 -18.12
C LYS A 42 -18.16 -0.42 -17.18
N LEU A 43 -18.41 -0.12 -15.91
CA LEU A 43 -17.35 0.02 -14.91
C LEU A 43 -16.99 -1.31 -14.24
N GLY A 44 -17.86 -2.32 -14.32
CA GLY A 44 -17.65 -3.63 -13.72
C GLY A 44 -17.71 -3.61 -12.17
N ILE A 45 -18.34 -2.59 -11.59
CA ILE A 45 -18.40 -2.40 -10.14
C ILE A 45 -19.66 -3.08 -9.61
N THR A 46 -19.49 -4.09 -8.76
CA THR A 46 -20.57 -4.73 -8.02
C THR A 46 -20.79 -4.10 -6.65
N GLN A 47 -19.68 -3.73 -6.01
CA GLN A 47 -19.62 -3.03 -4.73
C GLN A 47 -18.28 -2.34 -4.56
N LYS A 48 -18.19 -1.37 -3.67
CA LYS A 48 -16.93 -0.79 -3.20
C LYS A 48 -16.87 -0.82 -1.68
N HIS A 49 -15.69 -1.00 -1.10
CA HIS A 49 -15.47 -0.89 0.32
C HIS A 49 -15.43 0.58 0.74
N ILE A 50 -16.07 0.86 1.86
CA ILE A 50 -16.16 2.21 2.43
C ILE A 50 -15.33 2.23 3.70
N PRO A 51 -14.32 3.11 3.81
CA PRO A 51 -13.51 3.20 5.01
C PRO A 51 -14.34 3.71 6.19
N ASP A 52 -13.95 3.29 7.39
CA ASP A 52 -14.40 3.96 8.61
C ASP A 52 -13.77 5.37 8.62
N PRO A 53 -14.57 6.43 8.78
CA PRO A 53 -14.04 7.80 8.86
C PRO A 53 -13.00 8.01 9.98
N ALA A 54 -13.01 7.14 11.00
CA ALA A 54 -12.03 7.17 12.09
C ALA A 54 -10.72 6.42 11.76
N MET A 55 -10.66 5.71 10.62
CA MET A 55 -9.51 4.90 10.23
C MET A 55 -8.73 5.58 9.10
N PRO A 56 -7.59 6.22 9.39
CA PRO A 56 -6.80 6.92 8.38
C PRO A 56 -6.12 5.93 7.41
N PRO A 57 -5.68 6.39 6.23
CA PRO A 57 -5.01 5.55 5.24
C PRO A 57 -3.82 4.77 5.80
N ASN A 58 -3.01 5.39 6.69
CA ASN A 58 -1.86 4.73 7.26
C ASN A 58 -2.24 3.56 8.17
N ALA A 59 -3.32 3.67 8.93
CA ALA A 59 -3.83 2.56 9.76
C ALA A 59 -4.28 1.37 8.90
N MET A 60 -4.91 1.61 7.74
CA MET A 60 -5.23 0.52 6.79
C MET A 60 -3.97 -0.13 6.22
N ALA A 61 -2.91 0.66 5.97
CA ALA A 61 -1.62 0.13 5.55
C ALA A 61 -0.98 -0.76 6.62
N VAL A 62 -1.12 -0.40 7.92
CA VAL A 62 -0.66 -1.21 9.06
C VAL A 62 -1.34 -2.58 9.06
N GLU A 63 -2.66 -2.64 8.89
CA GLU A 63 -3.41 -3.90 8.85
C GLU A 63 -2.94 -4.80 7.68
N ALA A 64 -2.80 -4.23 6.48
CA ALA A 64 -2.33 -4.96 5.31
C ALA A 64 -0.87 -5.44 5.49
N ALA A 65 -0.01 -4.62 6.07
CA ALA A 65 1.39 -4.97 6.33
C ALA A 65 1.50 -6.09 7.39
N ASN A 66 0.70 -6.04 8.46
CA ASN A 66 0.65 -7.10 9.47
C ASN A 66 0.20 -8.44 8.88
N GLU A 67 -0.81 -8.43 8.00
CA GLU A 67 -1.22 -9.64 7.28
C GLU A 67 -0.07 -10.19 6.40
N CYS A 68 0.66 -9.29 5.71
CA CYS A 68 1.80 -9.66 4.88
C CYS A 68 2.92 -10.29 5.71
N ILE A 69 3.29 -9.69 6.84
CA ILE A 69 4.32 -10.19 7.78
C ILE A 69 3.92 -11.57 8.32
N ALA A 70 2.67 -11.74 8.72
CA ALA A 70 2.16 -13.02 9.21
C ALA A 70 2.23 -14.12 8.14
N LYS A 71 1.91 -13.80 6.87
CA LYS A 71 2.03 -14.74 5.75
C LYS A 71 3.48 -15.05 5.39
N ALA A 72 4.37 -14.07 5.49
CA ALA A 72 5.80 -14.25 5.26
C ALA A 72 6.47 -15.09 6.37
N GLY A 73 5.92 -15.06 7.58
CA GLY A 73 6.46 -15.77 8.74
C GLY A 73 7.78 -15.18 9.25
N ILE A 74 8.00 -13.89 9.08
CA ILE A 74 9.21 -13.17 9.49
C ILE A 74 8.98 -12.36 10.78
N ASP A 75 10.06 -12.05 11.51
CA ASP A 75 10.03 -11.00 12.54
C ASP A 75 9.98 -9.62 11.84
N PRO A 76 9.09 -8.70 12.22
CA PRO A 76 9.11 -7.33 11.68
C PRO A 76 10.47 -6.64 11.73
N LYS A 77 11.32 -6.99 12.69
CA LYS A 77 12.69 -6.46 12.83
C LYS A 77 13.67 -6.93 11.74
N GLU A 78 13.27 -7.94 10.95
CA GLU A 78 14.03 -8.38 9.77
C GLU A 78 13.80 -7.47 8.56
N ILE A 79 12.88 -6.50 8.66
CA ILE A 79 12.64 -5.51 7.63
C ILE A 79 13.67 -4.40 7.75
N ASP A 80 14.47 -4.19 6.71
CA ASP A 80 15.55 -3.19 6.65
C ASP A 80 15.05 -1.85 6.11
N VAL A 81 14.07 -1.89 5.21
CA VAL A 81 13.52 -0.71 4.53
C VAL A 81 12.01 -0.80 4.42
N LEU A 82 11.33 0.32 4.65
CA LEU A 82 9.91 0.47 4.37
C LEU A 82 9.67 1.57 3.34
N LEU A 83 9.12 1.19 2.19
CA LEU A 83 8.70 2.11 1.13
C LEU A 83 7.18 2.31 1.23
N CYS A 84 6.77 3.46 1.74
CA CYS A 84 5.36 3.79 1.87
C CYS A 84 4.82 4.34 0.55
N THR A 85 3.75 3.72 0.05
CA THR A 85 3.12 4.07 -1.23
C THR A 85 1.78 4.80 -1.06
N THR A 86 1.52 5.34 0.12
CA THR A 86 0.35 6.19 0.40
C THR A 86 0.52 7.54 -0.29
N GLU A 87 -0.39 7.88 -1.21
CA GLU A 87 -0.29 9.09 -2.03
C GLU A 87 -1.26 10.19 -1.64
N GLU A 88 -2.10 9.94 -0.67
CA GLU A 88 -3.18 10.82 -0.28
C GLU A 88 -2.76 11.82 0.76
N TRP A 89 -3.75 12.61 1.20
CA TRP A 89 -3.62 13.53 2.30
C TRP A 89 -3.07 12.81 3.54
N LYS A 90 -2.05 13.39 4.14
CA LYS A 90 -1.43 12.86 5.35
C LYS A 90 -2.05 13.51 6.58
N GLU A 91 -2.19 12.73 7.63
CA GLU A 91 -2.79 13.14 8.90
C GLU A 91 -2.03 14.31 9.55
N TYR A 92 -0.74 14.42 9.29
CA TYR A 92 0.11 15.44 9.88
C TYR A 92 0.99 16.12 8.85
N MET A 93 1.21 17.44 9.03
CA MET A 93 2.22 18.18 8.26
C MET A 93 3.63 17.78 8.71
N LEU A 94 4.59 17.80 7.78
CA LEU A 94 6.01 17.46 8.05
C LEU A 94 6.19 16.03 8.63
N TRP A 95 5.35 15.12 8.22
CA TRP A 95 5.33 13.75 8.68
C TRP A 95 5.68 12.78 7.54
N THR A 96 6.44 11.71 7.86
CA THR A 96 6.76 10.64 6.95
C THR A 96 5.94 9.41 7.33
N ALA A 97 4.94 9.09 6.52
CA ALA A 97 4.03 7.98 6.77
C ALA A 97 4.77 6.64 6.86
N GLY A 98 5.82 6.46 6.07
CA GLY A 98 6.64 5.26 6.09
C GLY A 98 7.39 5.03 7.41
N ILE A 99 7.78 6.08 8.13
CA ILE A 99 8.43 5.95 9.44
C ILE A 99 7.40 5.51 10.48
N ASP A 100 6.23 6.13 10.47
CA ASP A 100 5.14 5.77 11.38
C ASP A 100 4.64 4.33 11.12
N LEU A 101 4.44 3.98 9.86
CA LEU A 101 4.07 2.62 9.48
C LEU A 101 5.09 1.58 9.94
N ALA A 102 6.41 1.86 9.78
CA ALA A 102 7.46 0.98 10.26
C ALA A 102 7.40 0.79 11.80
N TRP A 103 7.14 1.87 12.53
CA TRP A 103 6.98 1.82 13.97
C TRP A 103 5.76 0.99 14.40
N GLU A 104 4.61 1.25 13.80
CA GLU A 104 3.35 0.58 14.14
C GLU A 104 3.36 -0.93 13.87
N ILE A 105 4.06 -1.39 12.83
CA ILE A 105 4.22 -2.82 12.55
C ILE A 105 5.39 -3.48 13.31
N GLY A 106 6.14 -2.70 14.10
CA GLY A 106 7.28 -3.21 14.88
C GLY A 106 8.59 -3.38 14.08
N ALA A 107 8.68 -2.85 12.87
CA ALA A 107 9.90 -2.87 12.03
C ALA A 107 10.92 -1.82 12.51
N THR A 108 11.36 -1.96 13.77
CA THR A 108 12.18 -0.96 14.46
C THR A 108 13.62 -0.84 13.92
N ASN A 109 14.06 -1.75 13.09
CA ASN A 109 15.35 -1.69 12.41
C ASN A 109 15.26 -1.01 11.05
N ALA A 110 14.04 -0.87 10.50
CA ALA A 110 13.83 -0.30 9.18
C ALA A 110 14.01 1.22 9.18
N TRP A 111 14.61 1.74 8.10
CA TRP A 111 14.39 3.12 7.73
C TRP A 111 13.24 3.21 6.73
N GLY A 112 12.47 4.29 6.79
CA GLY A 112 11.27 4.47 5.97
C GLY A 112 11.28 5.73 5.13
N MET A 113 10.66 5.67 3.94
CA MET A 113 10.41 6.83 3.10
C MET A 113 9.06 6.74 2.40
N ASP A 114 8.50 7.90 2.06
CA ASP A 114 7.29 8.01 1.26
C ASP A 114 7.63 8.12 -0.22
N MET A 115 6.86 7.44 -1.06
CA MET A 115 6.98 7.47 -2.51
C MET A 115 5.69 7.94 -3.16
N HIS A 116 5.80 8.80 -4.17
CA HIS A 116 4.64 9.35 -4.88
C HIS A 116 4.89 9.36 -6.40
N MET A 117 4.24 8.45 -7.11
CA MET A 117 4.20 8.40 -8.59
C MET A 117 2.81 8.06 -9.12
N ARG A 118 1.78 8.44 -8.39
CA ARG A 118 0.39 8.12 -8.72
C ARG A 118 0.20 6.61 -8.94
N CYS A 119 -0.56 6.21 -9.93
CA CYS A 119 -0.85 4.81 -10.22
C CYS A 119 0.39 3.93 -10.47
N ALA A 120 1.56 4.52 -10.66
CA ALA A 120 2.81 3.81 -10.88
C ALA A 120 3.68 3.67 -9.62
N THR A 121 3.25 4.18 -8.45
CA THR A 121 4.06 4.23 -7.23
C THR A 121 4.56 2.86 -6.81
N THR A 122 3.70 1.86 -6.74
CA THR A 122 4.12 0.50 -6.34
C THR A 122 5.12 -0.13 -7.33
N ILE A 123 4.96 0.11 -8.63
CA ILE A 123 5.91 -0.39 -9.64
C ILE A 123 7.27 0.30 -9.49
N ALA A 124 7.26 1.62 -9.22
CA ALA A 124 8.49 2.36 -8.94
C ALA A 124 9.16 1.89 -7.64
N ALA A 125 8.37 1.59 -6.61
CA ALA A 125 8.87 1.04 -5.35
C ALA A 125 9.53 -0.33 -5.54
N LEU A 126 8.95 -1.23 -6.32
CA LEU A 126 9.57 -2.52 -6.68
C LEU A 126 10.90 -2.32 -7.41
N LYS A 127 10.97 -1.36 -8.34
CA LYS A 127 12.21 -1.03 -9.03
C LYS A 127 13.27 -0.46 -8.10
N LEU A 128 12.88 0.42 -7.19
CA LEU A 128 13.77 1.00 -6.19
C LEU A 128 14.27 -0.09 -5.22
N ALA A 129 13.36 -0.94 -4.71
CA ALA A 129 13.70 -2.04 -3.83
C ALA A 129 14.78 -2.94 -4.46
N ARG A 130 14.61 -3.33 -5.74
CA ARG A 130 15.62 -4.11 -6.46
C ARG A 130 16.98 -3.40 -6.51
N SER A 131 17.00 -2.10 -6.74
CA SER A 131 18.25 -1.33 -6.79
C SER A 131 18.91 -1.25 -5.41
N LEU A 132 18.16 -0.99 -4.36
CA LEU A 132 18.67 -0.93 -2.99
C LEU A 132 19.29 -2.27 -2.57
N MET A 133 18.56 -3.38 -2.73
CA MET A 133 19.04 -4.71 -2.35
C MET A 133 20.26 -5.16 -3.17
N ARG A 134 20.36 -4.74 -4.43
CA ARG A 134 21.51 -5.06 -5.27
C ARG A 134 22.76 -4.27 -4.88
N ASP A 135 22.60 -2.98 -4.56
CA ASP A 135 23.68 -2.05 -4.39
C ASP A 135 24.16 -2.00 -2.92
N ASP A 136 23.33 -2.44 -1.97
CA ASP A 136 23.66 -2.54 -0.53
C ASP A 136 23.40 -3.97 -0.01
N PRO A 137 24.46 -4.76 0.24
CA PRO A 137 24.34 -6.13 0.71
C PRO A 137 23.84 -6.26 2.17
N THR A 138 23.59 -5.17 2.87
CA THR A 138 23.00 -5.17 4.21
C THR A 138 21.46 -5.07 4.16
N ILE A 139 20.88 -4.88 2.98
CA ILE A 139 19.44 -4.80 2.77
C ILE A 139 18.94 -6.12 2.18
N ASP A 140 18.36 -6.96 3.03
CA ASP A 140 17.81 -8.27 2.66
C ASP A 140 16.29 -8.26 2.51
N THR A 141 15.59 -7.43 3.28
CA THR A 141 14.12 -7.42 3.32
C THR A 141 13.56 -6.01 3.21
N ILE A 142 12.72 -5.79 2.21
CA ILE A 142 12.03 -4.52 1.99
C ILE A 142 10.51 -4.72 2.05
N MET A 143 9.84 -3.94 2.89
CA MET A 143 8.39 -3.81 2.90
C MET A 143 7.96 -2.68 1.95
N ILE A 144 6.99 -2.97 1.09
CA ILE A 144 6.29 -1.96 0.29
C ILE A 144 4.84 -2.00 0.74
N ALA A 145 4.35 -0.93 1.35
CA ALA A 145 2.98 -0.88 1.87
C ALA A 145 2.39 0.53 1.76
N GLY A 146 1.08 0.62 1.71
CA GLY A 146 0.37 1.90 1.68
C GLY A 146 -1.15 1.71 1.74
N GLY A 147 -1.84 2.69 2.27
CA GLY A 147 -3.30 2.74 2.35
C GLY A 147 -3.88 3.83 1.45
N TYR A 148 -5.12 3.64 1.02
CA TYR A 148 -5.82 4.52 0.10
C TYR A 148 -7.28 4.72 0.48
N ILE A 149 -7.74 5.98 0.53
CA ILE A 149 -9.14 6.37 0.67
C ILE A 149 -9.48 7.30 -0.50
N ILE A 150 -10.07 6.76 -1.57
CA ILE A 150 -10.39 7.55 -2.78
C ILE A 150 -11.73 8.30 -2.64
N GLY A 151 -12.52 8.02 -1.60
CA GLY A 151 -13.87 8.56 -1.44
C GLY A 151 -13.97 10.07 -1.34
N ASP A 152 -12.95 10.72 -0.79
CA ASP A 152 -12.99 12.14 -0.47
C ASP A 152 -12.63 13.06 -1.65
N PHE A 153 -12.26 12.50 -2.80
CA PHE A 153 -11.89 13.26 -4.01
C PHE A 153 -13.02 13.40 -5.04
N ILE A 154 -14.19 12.80 -4.77
CA ILE A 154 -15.33 12.81 -5.69
C ILE A 154 -16.53 13.37 -4.93
N ASP A 155 -16.68 14.68 -4.97
CA ASP A 155 -17.91 15.40 -4.63
C ASP A 155 -18.91 15.31 -5.79
#